data_f2a57ae765e939fd3efb817fba3e2a10
#
_entry.id   f2a57ae765e939fd3efb817fba3e2a10
#
_cell.length_a   1.000
_cell.length_b   1.000
_cell.length_c   1.000
_cell.angle_alpha   90.00
_cell.angle_beta   90.00
_cell.angle_gamma   90.00
#
_symmetry.space_group_name_H-M   'P 1'
#
loop_
_entity.id
_entity.type
_entity.pdbx_description
1 polymer ?
#
loop_
_entity_poly.entity_id
_entity_poly.type
_entity_poly.pdbx_seq_one_letter_code
_entity_poly.pdbx_strand_id
1 'polypeptide(L)'
;MNATVTTYGLYLAIALPLTVWVAQTLFRHGRLFLVDCFHGNEALADSVNHLLVVGFYLVNLGFVSLFLKLDYEVVGVRGVFEVLSEKLGVVLLVLGVMHFFNLLVLTKLRKRAQWEKSVTPPPAMPVTAQTVLKTPTL
;
A
#
# COMPACT_ATOMS: atom_id res chain seq x y z
N MET A 1 -10.15 6.07 36.97
CA MET A 1 -10.21 5.57 35.58
C MET A 1 -9.86 4.09 35.58
N ASN A 2 -10.69 3.27 35.01
CA ASN A 2 -10.46 1.82 35.03
C ASN A 2 -9.29 1.45 34.13
N ALA A 3 -8.42 0.54 34.57
CA ALA A 3 -7.24 0.09 33.82
C ALA A 3 -7.60 -0.38 32.39
N THR A 4 -8.77 -1.00 32.23
CA THR A 4 -9.30 -1.43 30.93
C THR A 4 -9.55 -0.25 29.99
N VAL A 5 -10.18 0.83 30.46
CA VAL A 5 -10.41 2.05 29.66
C VAL A 5 -9.10 2.72 29.29
N THR A 6 -8.14 2.74 30.20
CA THR A 6 -6.79 3.28 29.94
C THR A 6 -6.08 2.46 28.86
N THR A 7 -6.20 1.13 28.88
CA THR A 7 -5.64 0.24 27.86
C THR A 7 -6.25 0.51 26.49
N TYR A 8 -7.55 0.66 26.39
CA TYR A 8 -8.23 1.01 25.15
C TYR A 8 -7.76 2.36 24.60
N GLY A 9 -7.70 3.37 25.47
CA GLY A 9 -7.26 4.72 25.09
C GLY A 9 -5.83 4.73 24.57
N LEU A 10 -4.90 4.06 25.26
CA LEU A 10 -3.51 3.95 24.83
C LEU A 10 -3.35 3.14 23.55
N TYR A 11 -4.08 2.03 23.43
CA TYR A 11 -4.08 1.22 22.21
C TYR A 11 -4.49 2.04 20.99
N LEU A 12 -5.59 2.74 21.06
CA LEU A 12 -6.06 3.59 19.96
C LEU A 12 -5.13 4.77 19.71
N ALA A 13 -4.62 5.41 20.76
CA ALA A 13 -3.69 6.53 20.65
C ALA A 13 -2.38 6.17 19.97
N ILE A 14 -1.96 4.93 20.02
CA ILE A 14 -0.75 4.44 19.34
C ILE A 14 -1.08 3.84 17.97
N ALA A 15 -2.11 3.01 17.89
CA ALA A 15 -2.46 2.29 16.67
C ALA A 15 -2.91 3.22 15.52
N LEU A 16 -3.72 4.23 15.82
CA LEU A 16 -4.22 5.15 14.79
C LEU A 16 -3.14 6.03 14.17
N PRO A 17 -2.29 6.75 14.94
CA PRO A 17 -1.19 7.52 14.35
C PRO A 17 -0.20 6.66 13.59
N LEU A 18 0.10 5.46 14.08
CA LEU A 18 0.98 4.51 13.41
C LEU A 18 0.41 4.08 12.07
N THR A 19 -0.88 3.75 12.01
CA THR A 19 -1.57 3.39 10.76
C THR A 19 -1.53 4.54 9.76
N VAL A 20 -1.78 5.77 10.20
CA VAL A 20 -1.71 6.98 9.35
C VAL A 20 -0.29 7.19 8.82
N TRP A 21 0.72 7.06 9.68
CA TRP A 21 2.12 7.22 9.28
C TRP A 21 2.55 6.18 8.22
N VAL A 22 2.21 4.92 8.43
CA VAL A 22 2.50 3.84 7.46
C VAL A 22 1.76 4.08 6.15
N ALA A 23 0.48 4.46 6.22
CA ALA A 23 -0.32 4.77 5.03
C ALA A 23 0.25 5.94 4.22
N GLN A 24 0.69 7.00 4.88
CA GLN A 24 1.32 8.16 4.22
C GLN A 24 2.65 7.78 3.57
N THR A 25 3.45 6.98 4.25
CA THR A 25 4.73 6.46 3.72
C THR A 25 4.47 5.61 2.47
N LEU A 26 3.50 4.73 2.54
CA LEU A 26 3.09 3.87 1.43
C LEU A 26 2.56 4.69 0.25
N PHE A 27 1.74 5.71 0.51
CA PHE A 27 1.21 6.62 -0.51
C PHE A 27 2.33 7.36 -1.24
N ARG A 28 3.27 7.91 -0.50
CA ARG A 28 4.38 8.71 -1.05
C ARG A 28 5.31 7.87 -1.93
N HIS A 29 5.71 6.70 -1.47
CA HIS A 29 6.64 5.81 -2.19
C HIS A 29 5.93 4.98 -3.26
N GLY A 30 4.69 4.58 -3.03
CA GLY A 30 3.89 3.81 -3.97
C GLY A 30 3.60 4.56 -5.27
N ARG A 31 3.45 5.88 -5.22
CA ARG A 31 3.23 6.71 -6.39
C ARG A 31 4.37 6.57 -7.42
N LEU A 32 5.62 6.63 -6.97
CA LEU A 32 6.79 6.49 -7.85
C LEU A 32 6.80 5.15 -8.57
N PHE A 33 6.49 4.08 -7.86
CA PHE A 33 6.39 2.74 -8.45
C PHE A 33 5.27 2.65 -9.50
N LEU A 34 4.11 3.20 -9.19
CA LEU A 34 2.96 3.12 -10.09
C LEU A 34 3.12 3.97 -11.34
N VAL A 35 3.74 5.15 -11.24
CA VAL A 35 4.08 5.97 -12.41
C VAL A 35 5.00 5.21 -13.36
N ASP A 36 5.99 4.50 -12.83
CA ASP A 36 6.89 3.65 -13.60
C ASP A 36 6.13 2.45 -14.22
N CYS A 37 5.23 1.82 -13.47
CA CYS A 37 4.40 0.70 -13.96
C CYS A 37 3.46 1.09 -15.10
N PHE A 38 2.91 2.28 -15.07
CA PHE A 38 1.94 2.77 -16.06
C PHE A 38 2.56 3.64 -17.17
N HIS A 39 3.86 3.51 -17.39
CA HIS A 39 4.59 4.17 -18.49
C HIS A 39 4.46 5.71 -18.48
N GLY A 40 4.47 6.31 -17.31
CA GLY A 40 4.38 7.77 -17.14
C GLY A 40 2.96 8.32 -17.13
N ASN A 41 1.92 7.47 -17.15
CA ASN A 41 0.54 7.91 -16.96
C ASN A 41 0.28 8.25 -15.49
N GLU A 42 0.56 9.50 -15.12
CA GLU A 42 0.45 9.97 -13.73
C GLU A 42 -0.98 9.92 -13.21
N ALA A 43 -1.98 10.24 -14.03
CA ALA A 43 -3.39 10.24 -13.63
C ALA A 43 -3.86 8.83 -13.22
N LEU A 44 -3.50 7.81 -13.98
CA LEU A 44 -3.83 6.42 -13.68
C LEU A 44 -3.07 5.92 -12.44
N ALA A 45 -1.79 6.25 -12.34
CA ALA A 45 -0.95 5.90 -11.19
C ALA A 45 -1.50 6.51 -9.90
N ASP A 46 -1.90 7.78 -9.89
CA ASP A 46 -2.48 8.45 -8.74
C ASP A 46 -3.82 7.82 -8.33
N SER A 47 -4.67 7.47 -9.28
CA SER A 47 -5.95 6.82 -9.02
C SER A 47 -5.78 5.45 -8.37
N VAL A 48 -4.91 4.61 -8.90
CA VAL A 48 -4.62 3.28 -8.34
C VAL A 48 -3.95 3.38 -6.98
N ASN A 49 -3.02 4.31 -6.81
CA ASN A 49 -2.36 4.55 -5.53
C ASN A 49 -3.37 4.98 -4.44
N HIS A 50 -4.30 5.86 -4.79
CA HIS A 50 -5.37 6.28 -3.89
C HIS A 50 -6.26 5.11 -3.46
N LEU A 51 -6.66 4.24 -4.39
CA LEU A 51 -7.44 3.04 -4.09
C LEU A 51 -6.69 2.07 -3.16
N LEU A 52 -5.39 1.88 -3.39
CA LEU A 52 -4.55 1.04 -2.52
C LEU A 52 -4.48 1.58 -1.09
N VAL A 53 -4.34 2.89 -0.94
CA VAL A 53 -4.31 3.54 0.38
C VAL A 53 -5.66 3.44 1.08
N VAL A 54 -6.76 3.66 0.39
CA VAL A 54 -8.12 3.49 0.95
C VAL A 54 -8.34 2.04 1.40
N GLY A 55 -7.97 1.06 0.58
CA GLY A 55 -8.04 -0.36 0.94
C GLY A 55 -7.19 -0.69 2.17
N PHE A 56 -5.98 -0.14 2.24
CA PHE A 56 -5.10 -0.28 3.39
C PHE A 56 -5.73 0.27 4.69
N TYR A 57 -6.33 1.46 4.65
CA TYR A 57 -7.05 2.04 5.79
C TYR A 57 -8.22 1.17 6.22
N LEU A 58 -9.05 0.71 5.28
CA LEU A 58 -10.22 -0.10 5.58
C LEU A 58 -9.85 -1.40 6.30
N VAL A 59 -8.85 -2.12 5.80
CA VAL A 59 -8.40 -3.38 6.41
C VAL A 59 -7.77 -3.12 7.77
N ASN A 60 -6.91 -2.11 7.91
CA ASN A 60 -6.27 -1.80 9.18
C ASN A 60 -7.26 -1.34 10.25
N LEU A 61 -8.17 -0.43 9.90
CA LEU A 61 -9.22 0.00 10.84
C LEU A 61 -10.12 -1.17 11.24
N GLY A 62 -10.40 -2.09 10.32
CA GLY A 62 -11.09 -3.34 10.61
C GLY A 62 -10.35 -4.17 11.66
N PHE A 63 -9.06 -4.39 11.48
CA PHE A 63 -8.24 -5.13 12.45
C PHE A 63 -8.13 -4.41 13.81
N VAL A 64 -7.88 -3.10 13.81
CA VAL A 64 -7.83 -2.32 15.04
C VAL A 64 -9.15 -2.45 15.82
N SER A 65 -10.28 -2.42 15.13
CA SER A 65 -11.60 -2.58 15.73
C SER A 65 -11.84 -3.98 16.28
N LEU A 66 -11.43 -5.01 15.55
CA LEU A 66 -11.57 -6.41 15.99
C LEU A 66 -10.73 -6.71 17.24
N PHE A 67 -9.52 -6.16 17.31
CA PHE A 67 -8.62 -6.36 18.43
C PHE A 67 -8.84 -5.38 19.60
N LEU A 68 -9.76 -4.44 19.45
CA LEU A 68 -10.12 -3.53 20.53
C LEU A 68 -10.84 -4.24 21.69
N LYS A 69 -11.61 -5.29 21.38
CA LYS A 69 -12.40 -6.02 22.38
C LYS A 69 -11.52 -6.82 23.34
N LEU A 70 -11.75 -6.64 24.63
CA LEU A 70 -11.15 -7.40 25.72
C LEU A 70 -12.24 -8.26 26.39
N ASP A 71 -11.97 -9.54 26.57
CA ASP A 71 -12.90 -10.48 27.21
C ASP A 71 -12.64 -10.61 28.72
N TYR A 72 -11.70 -9.86 29.28
CA TYR A 72 -11.31 -9.88 30.68
C TYR A 72 -10.98 -8.48 31.20
N GLU A 73 -11.11 -8.30 32.50
CA GLU A 73 -10.74 -7.06 33.17
C GLU A 73 -9.22 -6.93 33.31
N VAL A 74 -8.70 -5.77 32.95
CA VAL A 74 -7.28 -5.45 33.11
C VAL A 74 -7.05 -4.90 34.51
N VAL A 75 -6.19 -5.55 35.28
CA VAL A 75 -5.88 -5.16 36.66
C VAL A 75 -4.43 -4.63 36.75
N GLY A 76 -4.31 -3.41 37.26
CA GLY A 76 -3.02 -2.80 37.54
C GLY A 76 -2.23 -2.36 36.30
N VAL A 77 -1.17 -1.61 36.56
CA VAL A 77 -0.30 -1.05 35.52
C VAL A 77 0.39 -2.13 34.69
N ARG A 78 0.82 -3.20 35.34
CA ARG A 78 1.44 -4.35 34.66
C ARG A 78 0.50 -5.00 33.65
N GLY A 79 -0.76 -5.23 34.04
CA GLY A 79 -1.79 -5.76 33.13
C GLY A 79 -2.02 -4.87 31.92
N VAL A 80 -2.02 -3.54 32.09
CA VAL A 80 -2.13 -2.59 30.97
C VAL A 80 -0.99 -2.79 29.97
N PHE A 81 0.25 -2.88 30.44
CA PHE A 81 1.40 -3.09 29.54
C PHE A 81 1.38 -4.43 28.82
N GLU A 82 1.03 -5.50 29.52
CA GLU A 82 0.95 -6.85 28.93
C GLU A 82 -0.08 -6.90 27.80
N VAL A 83 -1.29 -6.44 28.06
CA VAL A 83 -2.38 -6.42 27.06
C VAL A 83 -2.08 -5.47 25.90
N LEU A 84 -1.53 -4.30 26.22
CA LEU A 84 -1.17 -3.31 25.21
C LEU A 84 -0.09 -3.85 24.27
N SER A 85 0.95 -4.50 24.80
CA SER A 85 2.02 -5.11 24.02
C SER A 85 1.51 -6.22 23.12
N GLU A 86 0.64 -7.08 23.62
CA GLU A 86 0.03 -8.16 22.84
C GLU A 86 -0.77 -7.60 21.66
N LYS A 87 -1.67 -6.66 21.92
CA LYS A 87 -2.53 -6.08 20.89
C LYS A 87 -1.76 -5.25 19.87
N LEU A 88 -0.83 -4.42 20.31
CA LEU A 88 0.04 -3.65 19.40
C LEU A 88 0.94 -4.58 18.58
N GLY A 89 1.45 -5.64 19.19
CA GLY A 89 2.24 -6.65 18.47
C GLY A 89 1.48 -7.25 17.30
N VAL A 90 0.23 -7.65 17.51
CA VAL A 90 -0.62 -8.20 16.44
C VAL A 90 -0.88 -7.15 15.35
N VAL A 91 -1.22 -5.91 15.72
CA VAL A 91 -1.44 -4.83 14.75
C VAL A 91 -0.19 -4.56 13.93
N LEU A 92 0.99 -4.53 14.56
CA LEU A 92 2.26 -4.34 13.87
C LEU A 92 2.57 -5.48 12.89
N LEU A 93 2.30 -6.73 13.30
CA LEU A 93 2.47 -7.88 12.41
C LEU A 93 1.53 -7.81 11.20
N VAL A 94 0.27 -7.47 11.41
CA VAL A 94 -0.71 -7.29 10.32
C VAL A 94 -0.27 -6.17 9.38
N LEU A 95 0.15 -5.02 9.94
CA LEU A 95 0.70 -3.91 9.15
C LEU A 95 1.91 -4.34 8.32
N GLY A 96 2.83 -5.08 8.92
CA GLY A 96 4.02 -5.60 8.25
C GLY A 96 3.67 -6.55 7.11
N VAL A 97 2.78 -7.51 7.36
CA VAL A 97 2.32 -8.44 6.32
C VAL A 97 1.61 -7.71 5.19
N MET A 98 0.74 -6.77 5.49
CA MET A 98 0.07 -5.95 4.47
C MET A 98 1.04 -5.10 3.67
N HIS A 99 2.03 -4.52 4.34
CA HIS A 99 3.08 -3.76 3.67
C HIS A 99 3.89 -4.63 2.70
N PHE A 100 4.29 -5.82 3.14
CA PHE A 100 4.94 -6.81 2.29
C PHE A 100 4.07 -7.23 1.10
N PHE A 101 2.79 -7.47 1.36
CA PHE A 101 1.84 -7.81 0.31
C PHE A 101 1.72 -6.70 -0.74
N ASN A 102 1.62 -5.43 -0.30
CA ASN A 102 1.62 -4.28 -1.20
C ASN A 102 2.89 -4.20 -2.05
N LEU A 103 4.06 -4.41 -1.44
CA LEU A 103 5.33 -4.45 -2.18
C LEU A 103 5.35 -5.57 -3.22
N LEU A 104 4.84 -6.76 -2.88
CA LEU A 104 4.77 -7.88 -3.82
C LEU A 104 3.84 -7.58 -4.99
N VAL A 105 2.67 -6.99 -4.73
CA VAL A 105 1.72 -6.60 -5.78
C VAL A 105 2.34 -5.55 -6.70
N LEU A 106 2.95 -4.51 -6.14
CA LEU A 106 3.61 -3.45 -6.91
C LEU A 106 4.77 -3.99 -7.75
N THR A 107 5.59 -4.87 -7.17
CA THR A 107 6.69 -5.52 -7.89
C THR A 107 6.19 -6.40 -9.05
N LYS A 108 5.09 -7.11 -8.82
CA LYS A 108 4.46 -7.96 -9.84
C LYS A 108 3.89 -7.13 -10.99
N LEU A 109 3.21 -6.02 -10.69
CA LEU A 109 2.71 -5.06 -11.68
C LEU A 109 3.86 -4.44 -12.49
N ARG A 110 4.95 -4.07 -11.84
CA ARG A 110 6.14 -3.52 -12.49
C ARG A 110 6.76 -4.52 -13.48
N LYS A 111 6.92 -5.77 -13.08
CA LYS A 111 7.44 -6.84 -13.95
C LYS A 111 6.54 -7.06 -15.17
N ARG A 112 5.23 -7.09 -14.97
CA ARG A 112 4.25 -7.22 -16.05
C ARG A 112 4.32 -6.06 -17.03
N ALA A 113 4.40 -4.84 -16.54
CA ALA A 113 4.52 -3.64 -17.36
C ALA A 113 5.82 -3.63 -18.19
N GLN A 114 6.93 -4.04 -17.61
CA GLN A 114 8.21 -4.19 -18.32
C GLN A 114 8.15 -5.27 -19.40
N TRP A 115 7.50 -6.39 -19.12
CA TRP A 115 7.31 -7.46 -20.08
C TRP A 115 6.44 -7.02 -21.25
N GLU A 116 5.32 -6.36 -21.01
CA GLU A 116 4.47 -5.78 -22.07
C GLU A 116 5.24 -4.80 -22.96
N LYS A 117 6.11 -3.98 -22.36
CA LYS A 117 6.95 -3.04 -23.07
C LYS A 117 7.97 -3.73 -23.99
N SER A 118 8.52 -4.87 -23.59
CA SER A 118 9.48 -5.64 -24.36
C SER A 118 8.84 -6.43 -25.52
N VAL A 119 7.56 -6.77 -25.40
CA VAL A 119 6.81 -7.57 -26.37
C VAL A 119 6.05 -6.69 -27.38
N THR A 120 5.69 -5.45 -27.01
CA THR A 120 5.02 -4.52 -27.91
C THR A 120 5.96 -4.13 -29.07
N PRO A 121 5.59 -4.41 -30.35
CA PRO A 121 6.41 -4.00 -31.48
C PRO A 121 6.51 -2.47 -31.56
N PRO A 122 7.62 -1.91 -32.06
CA PRO A 122 7.73 -0.47 -32.27
C PRO A 122 6.59 0.03 -33.17
N PRO A 123 6.09 1.26 -32.95
CA PRO A 123 5.02 1.81 -33.77
C PRO A 123 5.43 1.78 -35.25
N ALA A 124 4.51 1.30 -36.09
CA ALA A 124 4.74 1.26 -37.52
C ALA A 124 5.11 2.65 -38.05
N MET A 125 6.15 2.73 -38.88
CA MET A 125 6.53 3.99 -39.55
C MET A 125 5.35 4.52 -40.35
N PRO A 126 5.11 5.85 -40.38
CA PRO A 126 4.09 6.45 -41.22
C PRO A 126 4.28 6.01 -42.68
N VAL A 127 3.19 5.73 -43.36
CA VAL A 127 3.21 5.27 -44.77
C VAL A 127 4.03 6.19 -45.67
N THR A 128 4.03 7.48 -45.42
CA THR A 128 4.83 8.50 -46.10
C THR A 128 6.34 8.22 -46.01
N ALA A 129 6.86 7.82 -44.87
CA ALA A 129 8.26 7.49 -44.71
C ALA A 129 8.65 6.20 -45.45
N GLN A 130 7.77 5.23 -45.52
CA GLN A 130 7.98 4.00 -46.28
C GLN A 130 8.02 4.23 -47.80
N THR A 131 7.23 5.17 -48.28
CA THR A 131 7.19 5.53 -49.70
C THR A 131 8.47 6.23 -50.14
N VAL A 132 9.03 7.11 -49.30
CA VAL A 132 10.30 7.80 -49.58
C VAL A 132 11.47 6.83 -49.67
N LEU A 133 11.49 5.78 -48.82
CA LEU A 133 12.56 4.77 -48.86
C LEU A 133 12.47 3.79 -50.06
N LYS A 134 11.31 3.71 -50.73
CA LYS A 134 11.07 2.83 -51.86
C LYS A 134 11.21 3.49 -53.24
N THR A 135 11.42 4.80 -53.32
CA THR A 135 11.69 5.48 -54.59
C THR A 135 13.12 5.17 -55.03
N PRO A 136 13.32 4.42 -56.13
CA PRO A 136 14.65 4.24 -56.66
C PRO A 136 15.18 5.56 -57.18
N THR A 137 16.34 5.95 -56.73
CA THR A 137 17.11 7.05 -57.32
C THR A 137 17.54 6.59 -58.72
N LEU A 138 16.96 7.18 -59.71
CA LEU A 138 17.46 7.12 -61.11
C LEU A 138 18.79 7.83 -61.22
#